data_4876f2e213ebc749aee5fe1d0ca12a96
#
_entry.id   4876f2e213ebc749aee5fe1d0ca12a96
#
_cell.length_a   1.000
_cell.length_b   1.000
_cell.length_c   1.000
_cell.angle_alpha   90.00
_cell.angle_beta   90.00
_cell.angle_gamma   90.00
#
_symmetry.space_group_name_H-M   'P 1'
#
loop_
_entity.id
_entity.type
_entity.pdbx_description
1 polymer ?
#
loop_
_entity_poly.entity_id
_entity_poly.type
_entity_poly.pdbx_seq_one_letter_code
_entity_poly.pdbx_strand_id
1 'polypeptide(L)'
;MSKSVVLPAAIALAAMALVLPARHHAALAQSAPLHINAVDYDIVPGQVDAFLAALKENGAASVKEPGCREFNIAVSEKDPNHVFIFEVYDNAAAAQAHTATEHFKKYKEITKDMVVKREAKPLASVAMNIKGM
;
A
#
# COMPACT_ATOMS: atom_id res chain seq x y z
N MET A 1 80.34 -13.61 49.67
CA MET A 1 79.11 -13.24 50.26
C MET A 1 78.18 -12.84 49.14
N SER A 2 77.37 -13.76 48.61
CA SER A 2 76.50 -13.53 47.46
C SER A 2 75.08 -13.42 47.98
N LYS A 3 74.43 -12.27 47.70
CA LYS A 3 73.01 -12.04 48.07
C LYS A 3 72.16 -12.37 46.86
N SER A 4 71.39 -13.45 46.95
CA SER A 4 70.40 -13.84 45.96
C SER A 4 69.15 -12.93 46.12
N VAL A 5 68.80 -12.22 45.05
CA VAL A 5 67.58 -11.45 44.95
C VAL A 5 66.50 -12.34 44.34
N VAL A 6 65.49 -12.63 45.08
CA VAL A 6 64.27 -13.36 44.59
C VAL A 6 63.30 -12.34 44.01
N LEU A 7 62.98 -12.47 42.73
CA LEU A 7 61.96 -11.73 42.07
C LEU A 7 60.60 -12.40 42.27
N PRO A 8 59.52 -11.67 42.64
CA PRO A 8 58.20 -12.27 42.68
C PRO A 8 57.57 -12.39 41.30
N ALA A 9 57.02 -13.54 40.99
CA ALA A 9 56.27 -13.81 39.77
C ALA A 9 54.95 -13.05 39.78
N ALA A 10 54.79 -12.17 38.80
CA ALA A 10 53.53 -11.50 38.57
C ALA A 10 52.54 -12.46 37.86
N ILE A 11 51.48 -12.80 38.53
CA ILE A 11 50.35 -13.56 37.95
C ILE A 11 49.50 -12.60 37.12
N ALA A 12 49.58 -12.71 35.79
CA ALA A 12 48.71 -12.01 34.88
C ALA A 12 47.34 -12.70 34.83
N LEU A 13 46.32 -12.12 35.44
CA LEU A 13 44.95 -12.53 35.22
C LEU A 13 44.48 -12.07 33.82
N ALA A 14 44.38 -13.00 32.89
CA ALA A 14 43.74 -12.74 31.60
C ALA A 14 42.21 -12.67 31.79
N ALA A 15 41.66 -11.46 31.77
CA ALA A 15 40.22 -11.26 31.72
C ALA A 15 39.70 -11.65 30.34
N MET A 16 39.09 -12.82 30.24
CA MET A 16 38.43 -13.31 29.05
C MET A 16 37.09 -12.57 28.92
N ALA A 17 37.06 -11.51 28.11
CA ALA A 17 35.84 -10.79 27.78
C ALA A 17 34.93 -11.70 26.93
N LEU A 18 33.85 -12.15 27.53
CA LEU A 18 32.79 -12.90 26.85
C LEU A 18 32.05 -11.95 25.92
N VAL A 19 32.43 -11.93 24.65
CA VAL A 19 31.69 -11.19 23.60
C VAL A 19 30.42 -11.98 23.31
N LEU A 20 29.32 -11.57 23.95
CA LEU A 20 27.99 -12.05 23.60
C LEU A 20 27.66 -11.53 22.17
N PRO A 21 27.30 -12.41 21.22
CA PRO A 21 26.85 -11.95 19.94
C PRO A 21 25.56 -11.11 20.12
N ALA A 22 25.60 -9.85 19.72
CA ALA A 22 24.42 -9.02 19.63
C ALA A 22 23.41 -9.73 18.73
N ARG A 23 22.35 -10.30 19.31
CA ARG A 23 21.20 -10.80 18.55
C ARG A 23 20.57 -9.60 17.86
N HIS A 24 20.93 -9.39 16.61
CA HIS A 24 20.17 -8.53 15.73
C HIS A 24 18.79 -9.16 15.57
N HIS A 25 17.85 -8.74 16.39
CA HIS A 25 16.45 -8.91 16.09
C HIS A 25 16.24 -8.06 14.84
N ALA A 26 16.30 -8.69 13.67
CA ALA A 26 15.71 -8.11 12.48
C ALA A 26 14.24 -7.91 12.84
N ALA A 27 13.90 -6.71 13.26
CA ALA A 27 12.51 -6.28 13.29
C ALA A 27 12.02 -6.51 11.86
N LEU A 28 11.10 -7.45 11.68
CA LEU A 28 10.37 -7.59 10.43
C LEU A 28 9.77 -6.22 10.21
N ALA A 29 10.34 -5.49 9.26
CA ALA A 29 9.83 -4.20 8.87
C ALA A 29 8.40 -4.45 8.40
N GLN A 30 7.44 -4.11 9.24
CA GLN A 30 6.04 -4.17 8.91
C GLN A 30 5.88 -3.20 7.75
N SER A 31 5.60 -3.71 6.55
CA SER A 31 5.38 -2.86 5.39
C SER A 31 4.32 -1.83 5.75
N ALA A 32 4.57 -0.56 5.38
CA ALA A 32 3.60 0.49 5.65
C ALA A 32 2.22 0.08 5.11
N PRO A 33 1.12 0.44 5.81
CA PRO A 33 -0.22 0.13 5.34
C PRO A 33 -0.43 0.67 3.92
N LEU A 34 -1.03 -0.14 3.05
CA LEU A 34 -1.45 0.31 1.73
C LEU A 34 -2.60 1.32 1.87
N HIS A 35 -2.65 2.26 0.96
CA HIS A 35 -3.76 3.21 0.85
C HIS A 35 -4.86 2.62 -0.02
N ILE A 36 -6.09 2.65 0.46
CA ILE A 36 -7.25 2.13 -0.24
C ILE A 36 -8.26 3.26 -0.44
N ASN A 37 -8.79 3.38 -1.64
CA ASN A 37 -9.99 4.15 -1.92
C ASN A 37 -11.15 3.19 -2.17
N ALA A 38 -12.15 3.20 -1.29
CA ALA A 38 -13.44 2.59 -1.54
C ALA A 38 -14.40 3.68 -2.01
N VAL A 39 -14.92 3.55 -3.22
CA VAL A 39 -15.76 4.59 -3.83
C VAL A 39 -17.09 4.00 -4.26
N ASP A 40 -18.15 4.65 -3.82
CA ASP A 40 -19.53 4.35 -4.18
C ASP A 40 -20.05 5.41 -5.17
N TYR A 41 -20.75 4.96 -6.21
CA TYR A 41 -21.41 5.81 -7.18
C TYR A 41 -22.87 5.41 -7.37
N ASP A 42 -23.76 6.40 -7.35
CA ASP A 42 -25.10 6.28 -7.91
C ASP A 42 -25.09 6.94 -9.30
N ILE A 43 -25.42 6.16 -10.32
CA ILE A 43 -25.36 6.57 -11.73
C ILE A 43 -26.76 6.93 -12.23
N VAL A 44 -26.84 7.95 -13.07
CA VAL A 44 -28.08 8.33 -13.73
C VAL A 44 -28.64 7.12 -14.51
N PRO A 45 -29.89 6.74 -14.31
CA PRO A 45 -30.53 5.63 -15.04
C PRO A 45 -30.34 5.75 -16.56
N GLY A 46 -29.91 4.66 -17.20
CA GLY A 46 -29.60 4.60 -18.62
C GLY A 46 -28.20 5.06 -19.00
N GLN A 47 -27.38 5.55 -18.06
CA GLN A 47 -26.00 5.98 -18.31
C GLN A 47 -24.95 4.96 -17.81
N VAL A 48 -25.38 3.89 -17.17
CA VAL A 48 -24.49 2.90 -16.52
C VAL A 48 -23.51 2.27 -17.51
N ASP A 49 -23.93 1.87 -18.69
CA ASP A 49 -23.05 1.21 -19.67
C ASP A 49 -21.96 2.17 -20.16
N ALA A 50 -22.31 3.43 -20.44
CA ALA A 50 -21.33 4.45 -20.86
C ALA A 50 -20.39 4.80 -19.70
N PHE A 51 -20.89 4.92 -18.47
CA PHE A 51 -20.08 5.12 -17.28
C PHE A 51 -19.07 3.97 -17.07
N LEU A 52 -19.55 2.74 -17.14
CA LEU A 52 -18.69 1.55 -16.97
C LEU A 52 -17.65 1.42 -18.08
N ALA A 53 -17.97 1.80 -19.33
CA ALA A 53 -17.00 1.81 -20.41
C ALA A 53 -15.84 2.77 -20.11
N ALA A 54 -16.14 4.01 -19.72
CA ALA A 54 -15.13 5.00 -19.37
C ALA A 54 -14.34 4.59 -18.12
N LEU A 55 -15.01 4.04 -17.11
CA LEU A 55 -14.38 3.60 -15.87
C LEU A 55 -13.44 2.40 -16.09
N LYS A 56 -13.82 1.43 -16.93
CA LYS A 56 -12.96 0.28 -17.29
C LYS A 56 -11.70 0.72 -18.03
N GLU A 57 -11.82 1.70 -18.94
CA GLU A 57 -10.66 2.28 -19.61
C GLU A 57 -9.71 2.93 -18.60
N ASN A 58 -10.24 3.74 -17.69
CA ASN A 58 -9.45 4.34 -16.61
C ASN A 58 -8.76 3.28 -15.73
N GLY A 59 -9.49 2.26 -15.26
CA GLY A 59 -8.94 1.20 -14.42
C GLY A 59 -7.82 0.40 -15.10
N ALA A 60 -7.98 0.10 -16.40
CA ALA A 60 -6.96 -0.60 -17.18
C ALA A 60 -5.68 0.24 -17.38
N ALA A 61 -5.78 1.56 -17.36
CA ALA A 61 -4.63 2.46 -17.36
C ALA A 61 -4.03 2.59 -15.96
N SER A 62 -4.87 2.68 -14.93
CA SER A 62 -4.46 2.84 -13.53
C SER A 62 -3.55 1.73 -13.04
N VAL A 63 -3.83 0.48 -13.35
CA VAL A 63 -2.99 -0.66 -12.92
C VAL A 63 -1.60 -0.68 -13.58
N LYS A 64 -1.32 0.21 -14.53
CA LYS A 64 0.00 0.40 -15.14
C LYS A 64 0.78 1.54 -14.47
N GLU A 65 0.15 2.30 -13.59
CA GLU A 65 0.81 3.39 -12.89
C GLU A 65 1.77 2.86 -11.81
N PRO A 66 2.90 3.54 -11.58
CA PRO A 66 3.73 3.25 -10.43
C PRO A 66 2.94 3.44 -9.13
N GLY A 67 2.90 2.40 -8.29
CA GLY A 67 2.22 2.44 -6.99
C GLY A 67 0.72 2.13 -7.01
N CYS A 68 0.08 1.91 -8.16
CA CYS A 68 -1.25 1.31 -8.20
C CYS A 68 -1.11 -0.22 -8.14
N ARG A 69 -1.75 -0.85 -7.15
CA ARG A 69 -1.74 -2.29 -6.92
C ARG A 69 -2.94 -2.99 -7.49
N GLU A 70 -4.11 -2.38 -7.31
CA GLU A 70 -5.39 -2.94 -7.73
C GLU A 70 -6.35 -1.82 -8.13
N PHE A 71 -7.20 -2.11 -9.08
CA PHE A 71 -8.33 -1.27 -9.47
C PHE A 71 -9.50 -2.18 -9.83
N ASN A 72 -10.41 -2.37 -8.89
CA ASN A 72 -11.52 -3.30 -9.01
C ASN A 72 -12.84 -2.52 -9.15
N ILE A 73 -13.71 -2.99 -10.06
CA ILE A 73 -15.00 -2.40 -10.35
C ILE A 73 -16.07 -3.46 -10.10
N ALA A 74 -17.09 -3.12 -9.35
CA ALA A 74 -18.24 -3.98 -9.12
C ALA A 74 -19.54 -3.18 -9.30
N VAL A 75 -20.61 -3.89 -9.66
CA VAL A 75 -21.96 -3.35 -9.75
C VAL A 75 -22.83 -4.09 -8.74
N SER A 76 -23.74 -3.39 -8.09
CA SER A 76 -24.67 -4.00 -7.16
C SER A 76 -25.58 -5.00 -7.89
N GLU A 77 -25.74 -6.19 -7.35
CA GLU A 77 -26.69 -7.19 -7.87
C GLU A 77 -28.16 -6.76 -7.73
N LYS A 78 -28.43 -5.81 -6.81
CA LYS A 78 -29.79 -5.32 -6.50
C LYS A 78 -30.14 -4.06 -7.26
N ASP A 79 -29.17 -3.24 -7.60
CA ASP A 79 -29.36 -1.97 -8.31
C ASP A 79 -28.25 -1.78 -9.35
N PRO A 80 -28.55 -1.94 -10.65
CA PRO A 80 -27.56 -1.81 -11.70
C PRO A 80 -26.99 -0.39 -11.83
N ASN A 81 -27.62 0.62 -11.24
CA ASN A 81 -27.12 1.99 -11.24
C ASN A 81 -26.13 2.26 -10.09
N HIS A 82 -25.95 1.31 -9.19
CA HIS A 82 -25.01 1.45 -8.07
C HIS A 82 -23.71 0.73 -8.35
N VAL A 83 -22.61 1.51 -8.48
CA VAL A 83 -21.27 1.03 -8.87
C VAL A 83 -20.29 1.27 -7.74
N PHE A 84 -19.48 0.27 -7.46
CA PHE A 84 -18.39 0.30 -6.48
C PHE A 84 -17.04 0.24 -7.17
N ILE A 85 -16.07 1.00 -6.62
CA ILE A 85 -14.66 0.88 -6.97
C ILE A 85 -13.88 0.59 -5.70
N PHE A 86 -12.93 -0.32 -5.81
CA PHE A 86 -11.96 -0.62 -4.77
C PHE A 86 -10.56 -0.51 -5.38
N GLU A 87 -9.87 0.56 -5.02
CA GLU A 87 -8.54 0.89 -5.51
C GLU A 87 -7.52 0.69 -4.38
N VAL A 88 -6.37 0.10 -4.71
CA VAL A 88 -5.28 -0.11 -3.76
C VAL A 88 -4.00 0.50 -4.30
N TYR A 89 -3.36 1.31 -3.49
CA TYR A 89 -2.12 2.02 -3.81
C TYR A 89 -1.04 1.76 -2.76
N ASP A 90 0.22 1.89 -3.13
CA ASP A 90 1.37 1.80 -2.20
C ASP A 90 1.24 2.78 -1.03
N ASN A 91 0.69 3.97 -1.28
CA ASN A 91 0.49 5.03 -0.29
C ASN A 91 -0.46 6.12 -0.85
N ALA A 92 -0.81 7.08 -0.01
CA ALA A 92 -1.68 8.19 -0.38
C ALA A 92 -1.09 9.08 -1.49
N ALA A 93 0.23 9.21 -1.58
CA ALA A 93 0.87 10.00 -2.63
C ALA A 93 0.68 9.36 -4.02
N ALA A 94 0.75 8.02 -4.12
CA ALA A 94 0.45 7.30 -5.35
C ALA A 94 -1.02 7.46 -5.76
N ALA A 95 -1.96 7.37 -4.80
CA ALA A 95 -3.38 7.63 -5.06
C ALA A 95 -3.62 9.08 -5.54
N GLN A 96 -2.91 10.04 -4.98
CA GLN A 96 -2.98 11.42 -5.42
C GLN A 96 -2.38 11.61 -6.83
N ALA A 97 -1.26 10.98 -7.13
CA ALA A 97 -0.65 11.02 -8.46
C ALA A 97 -1.60 10.50 -9.55
N HIS A 98 -2.36 9.42 -9.25
CA HIS A 98 -3.42 8.92 -10.13
C HIS A 98 -4.40 10.02 -10.54
N THR A 99 -4.84 10.86 -9.62
CA THR A 99 -5.82 11.93 -9.94
C THR A 99 -5.28 13.01 -10.89
N ALA A 100 -3.96 13.10 -11.05
CA ALA A 100 -3.32 14.05 -11.96
C ALA A 100 -3.09 13.48 -13.37
N THR A 101 -3.34 12.19 -13.59
CA THR A 101 -3.12 11.52 -14.89
C THR A 101 -4.13 11.95 -15.96
N GLU A 102 -3.72 11.84 -17.22
CA GLU A 102 -4.59 12.22 -18.35
C GLU A 102 -5.79 11.27 -18.48
N HIS A 103 -5.62 9.97 -18.21
CA HIS A 103 -6.74 9.02 -18.27
C HIS A 103 -7.77 9.27 -17.15
N PHE A 104 -7.35 9.66 -15.94
CA PHE A 104 -8.28 10.05 -14.89
C PHE A 104 -9.06 11.32 -15.27
N LYS A 105 -8.38 12.35 -15.79
CA LYS A 105 -9.04 13.58 -16.27
C LYS A 105 -10.04 13.29 -17.38
N LYS A 106 -9.65 12.46 -18.36
CA LYS A 106 -10.53 11.99 -19.43
C LYS A 106 -11.77 11.28 -18.89
N TYR A 107 -11.56 10.32 -17.97
CA TYR A 107 -12.65 9.64 -17.29
C TYR A 107 -13.60 10.63 -16.60
N LYS A 108 -13.05 11.56 -15.84
CA LYS A 108 -13.85 12.58 -15.13
C LYS A 108 -14.65 13.46 -16.08
N GLU A 109 -14.07 13.87 -17.20
CA GLU A 109 -14.77 14.70 -18.19
C GLU A 109 -15.91 13.94 -18.87
N ILE A 110 -15.67 12.67 -19.25
CA ILE A 110 -16.72 11.83 -19.88
C ILE A 110 -17.88 11.58 -18.92
N THR A 111 -17.59 11.36 -17.64
CA THR A 111 -18.60 10.90 -16.66
C THR A 111 -19.24 12.00 -15.83
N LYS A 112 -18.89 13.27 -16.04
CA LYS A 112 -19.30 14.38 -15.16
C LYS A 112 -20.82 14.52 -15.00
N ASP A 113 -21.59 14.24 -16.06
CA ASP A 113 -23.04 14.36 -16.08
C ASP A 113 -23.77 13.00 -15.88
N MET A 114 -23.00 11.92 -15.63
CA MET A 114 -23.53 10.57 -15.42
C MET A 114 -23.69 10.20 -13.94
N VAL A 115 -23.19 11.02 -13.02
CA VAL A 115 -23.10 10.70 -11.58
C VAL A 115 -24.13 11.50 -10.81
N VAL A 116 -25.05 10.79 -10.15
CA VAL A 116 -26.02 11.39 -9.20
C VAL A 116 -25.34 11.65 -7.86
N LYS A 117 -24.61 10.66 -7.36
CA LYS A 117 -23.90 10.72 -6.08
C LYS A 117 -22.57 10.00 -6.18
N ARG A 118 -21.57 10.53 -5.48
CA ARG A 118 -20.29 9.90 -5.27
C ARG A 118 -19.88 10.02 -3.82
N GLU A 119 -19.49 8.90 -3.22
CA GLU A 119 -18.89 8.87 -1.89
C GLU A 119 -17.55 8.13 -1.97
N ALA A 120 -16.47 8.76 -1.52
CA ALA A 120 -15.14 8.15 -1.47
C ALA A 120 -14.70 8.03 -0.01
N LYS A 121 -14.22 6.84 0.35
CA LYS A 121 -13.72 6.50 1.68
C LYS A 121 -12.24 6.12 1.58
N PRO A 122 -11.33 7.01 1.98
CA PRO A 122 -9.92 6.64 2.09
C PRO A 122 -9.72 5.74 3.31
N LEU A 123 -9.03 4.63 3.13
CA LEU A 123 -8.81 3.60 4.14
C LEU A 123 -7.33 3.22 4.18
N ALA A 124 -6.87 2.69 5.31
CA ALA A 124 -5.57 2.03 5.44
C ALA A 124 -5.77 0.52 5.51
N SER A 125 -4.94 -0.24 4.80
CA SER A 125 -5.01 -1.70 4.88
C SER A 125 -4.59 -2.19 6.27
N VAL A 126 -5.30 -3.21 6.77
CA VAL A 126 -4.92 -3.96 7.97
C VAL A 126 -4.35 -5.32 7.57
N ALA A 127 -4.98 -5.98 6.62
CA ALA A 127 -4.52 -7.24 6.03
C ALA A 127 -5.08 -7.36 4.61
N MET A 128 -4.24 -7.85 3.70
CA MET A 128 -4.64 -8.17 2.32
C MET A 128 -4.39 -9.67 2.10
N ASN A 129 -5.46 -10.47 2.12
CA ASN A 129 -5.38 -11.92 1.94
C ASN A 129 -5.87 -12.27 0.53
N ILE A 130 -4.95 -12.35 -0.42
CA ILE A 130 -5.27 -12.64 -1.82
C ILE A 130 -4.80 -14.06 -2.13
N LYS A 131 -5.71 -14.94 -2.54
CA LYS A 131 -5.39 -16.31 -2.91
C LYS A 131 -4.68 -16.33 -4.26
N GLY A 132 -3.48 -16.88 -4.32
CA GLY A 132 -2.77 -17.13 -5.58
C GLY A 132 -1.83 -16.01 -6.03
N MET A 133 -1.44 -15.09 -5.14
CA MET A 133 -0.24 -14.27 -5.34
C MET A 133 1.01 -14.96 -4.83
#